data_2fad15a4f09c504356b21d09b07674a2
#
_entry.id   2fad15a4f09c504356b21d09b07674a2
#
_cell.length_a   1.000
_cell.length_b   1.000
_cell.length_c   1.000
_cell.angle_alpha   90.00
_cell.angle_beta   90.00
_cell.angle_gamma   90.00
#
_symmetry.space_group_name_H-M   'P 1'
#
loop_
_entity.id
_entity.type
_entity.pdbx_description
1 polymer ?
#
loop_
_entity_poly.entity_id
_entity_poly.type
_entity_poly.pdbx_seq_one_letter_code
_entity_poly.pdbx_strand_id
1 'polypeptide(L)'
;MLIRQITTCMSKETFIAIVVSSLTLCGCHDRKISHTPTGMVNDVICPYTPVKDQGTSDACWVYAMLATIESEHIIRGDSVNLSPYYAIYTSMMEQATETYLSQGGTAVSMKGTIDMLPRQIDTMGIMPYDSYHGTANIKVVERKLTSLARQCAKRRTGLARMRRMADELLQRELAPVPPHVYMFGVEYTPQEFAHSVCMPDEYVAMTSYTHHPFNEW
;
A
#
# COMPACT_ATOMS: atom_id res chain seq x y z
N MET A 1 -11.43 20.78 68.27
CA MET A 1 -11.54 22.21 68.51
C MET A 1 -10.18 22.92 68.32
N LEU A 2 -9.26 22.33 67.56
CA LEU A 2 -7.88 22.88 67.36
C LEU A 2 -7.58 23.37 65.94
N ILE A 3 -8.44 23.08 65.00
CA ILE A 3 -8.20 23.42 63.54
C ILE A 3 -8.77 24.81 63.19
N ARG A 4 -9.59 25.40 64.06
CA ARG A 4 -10.24 26.69 63.79
C ARG A 4 -9.41 27.93 64.22
N GLN A 5 -8.29 27.75 64.94
CA GLN A 5 -7.44 28.89 65.41
C GLN A 5 -6.23 29.18 64.52
N ILE A 6 -5.94 28.37 63.52
CA ILE A 6 -4.75 28.59 62.65
C ILE A 6 -5.10 29.48 61.45
N THR A 7 -6.39 29.62 61.12
CA THR A 7 -6.82 30.34 59.89
C THR A 7 -7.00 31.85 60.08
N THR A 8 -6.86 32.38 61.30
CA THR A 8 -7.15 33.82 61.62
C THR A 8 -5.91 34.70 61.61
N CYS A 9 -4.70 34.18 61.38
CA CYS A 9 -3.47 34.98 61.46
C CYS A 9 -2.56 34.93 60.28
N MET A 10 -3.02 34.37 59.13
CA MET A 10 -2.24 34.42 57.87
C MET A 10 -2.79 35.54 57.01
N SER A 11 -1.89 36.49 56.66
CA SER A 11 -2.22 37.53 55.69
C SER A 11 -2.53 36.89 54.33
N LYS A 12 -3.41 37.51 53.51
CA LYS A 12 -3.75 37.05 52.18
C LYS A 12 -2.50 36.81 51.33
N GLU A 13 -1.46 37.56 51.56
CA GLU A 13 -0.18 37.48 50.86
C GLU A 13 0.60 36.18 51.16
N THR A 14 0.59 35.74 52.43
CA THR A 14 1.23 34.48 52.83
C THR A 14 0.49 33.25 52.35
N PHE A 15 -0.84 33.31 52.21
CA PHE A 15 -1.63 32.21 51.67
C PHE A 15 -1.41 32.06 50.16
N ILE A 16 -1.35 33.17 49.43
CA ILE A 16 -1.04 33.17 47.99
C ILE A 16 0.38 32.65 47.74
N ALA A 17 1.36 33.05 48.54
CA ALA A 17 2.74 32.58 48.40
C ALA A 17 2.87 31.05 48.62
N ILE A 18 2.14 30.49 49.58
CA ILE A 18 2.13 29.02 49.80
C ILE A 18 1.44 28.28 48.67
N VAL A 19 0.34 28.81 48.12
CA VAL A 19 -0.38 28.20 47.00
C VAL A 19 0.46 28.25 45.72
N VAL A 20 1.14 29.37 45.46
CA VAL A 20 2.03 29.51 44.30
C VAL A 20 3.26 28.60 44.46
N SER A 21 3.83 28.50 45.66
CA SER A 21 4.97 27.58 45.91
C SER A 21 4.60 26.10 45.80
N SER A 22 3.36 25.70 46.14
CA SER A 22 2.90 24.33 45.97
C SER A 22 2.60 23.97 44.50
N LEU A 23 2.19 24.93 43.67
CA LEU A 23 1.97 24.76 42.23
C LEU A 23 3.27 24.63 41.45
N THR A 24 4.37 25.23 41.93
CA THR A 24 5.68 25.10 41.26
C THR A 24 6.40 23.78 41.56
N LEU A 25 5.95 23.00 42.57
CA LEU A 25 6.50 21.68 42.88
C LEU A 25 5.87 20.51 42.10
N CYS A 26 4.80 20.77 41.33
CA CYS A 26 4.29 19.83 40.35
C CYS A 26 5.05 19.97 39.01
N GLY A 27 6.37 20.05 39.05
CA GLY A 27 7.21 19.86 37.87
C GLY A 27 7.03 18.44 37.37
N CYS A 28 6.59 18.30 36.14
CA CYS A 28 6.63 17.03 35.44
C CYS A 28 8.05 16.47 35.58
N HIS A 29 8.18 15.43 36.36
CA HIS A 29 9.39 14.65 36.41
C HIS A 29 9.46 13.90 35.09
N ASP A 30 10.14 14.49 34.12
CA ASP A 30 10.54 13.79 32.91
C ASP A 30 11.34 12.56 33.36
N ARG A 31 10.64 11.46 33.53
CA ARG A 31 11.27 10.16 33.59
C ARG A 31 11.96 9.98 32.25
N LYS A 32 13.22 10.35 32.17
CA LYS A 32 14.11 9.87 31.13
C LYS A 32 14.07 8.35 31.23
N ILE A 33 13.18 7.75 30.44
CA ILE A 33 13.27 6.32 30.15
C ILE A 33 14.62 6.20 29.45
N SER A 34 15.67 5.80 30.18
CA SER A 34 16.88 5.36 29.56
C SER A 34 16.49 4.08 28.83
N HIS A 35 16.19 4.22 27.55
CA HIS A 35 16.24 3.09 26.65
C HIS A 35 17.70 2.63 26.64
N THR A 36 18.04 1.71 27.54
CA THR A 36 19.17 0.82 27.29
C THR A 36 18.83 0.22 25.93
N PRO A 37 19.61 0.46 24.89
CA PRO A 37 19.38 -0.25 23.65
C PRO A 37 19.55 -1.72 23.99
N THR A 38 18.44 -2.45 24.13
CA THR A 38 18.44 -3.88 24.02
C THR A 38 19.05 -4.08 22.64
N GLY A 39 20.33 -4.50 22.62
CA GLY A 39 21.07 -4.67 21.38
C GLY A 39 20.37 -5.74 20.55
N MET A 40 19.35 -5.32 19.78
CA MET A 40 18.84 -6.15 18.69
C MET A 40 19.97 -6.23 17.68
N VAL A 41 20.52 -7.42 17.53
CA VAL A 41 21.46 -7.75 16.48
C VAL A 41 20.63 -8.30 15.33
N ASN A 42 20.78 -7.73 14.14
CA ASN A 42 20.19 -8.31 12.95
C ASN A 42 21.01 -9.55 12.57
N ASP A 43 20.46 -10.73 12.76
CA ASP A 43 21.11 -11.99 12.37
C ASP A 43 21.11 -12.15 10.84
N VAL A 44 20.05 -11.68 10.18
CA VAL A 44 19.90 -11.72 8.72
C VAL A 44 19.32 -10.41 8.22
N ILE A 45 19.96 -9.82 7.24
CA ILE A 45 19.42 -8.67 6.49
C ILE A 45 19.17 -9.13 5.06
N CYS A 46 17.89 -9.25 4.67
CA CYS A 46 17.57 -9.52 3.28
C CYS A 46 17.86 -8.26 2.43
N PRO A 47 18.56 -8.42 1.30
CA PRO A 47 18.76 -7.29 0.38
C PRO A 47 17.43 -6.84 -0.21
N TYR A 48 17.35 -5.56 -0.57
CA TYR A 48 16.14 -4.96 -1.10
C TYR A 48 16.46 -3.89 -2.14
N THR A 49 15.53 -3.63 -3.04
CA THR A 49 15.58 -2.51 -3.98
C THR A 49 15.24 -1.19 -3.29
N PRO A 50 15.54 -0.02 -3.88
CA PRO A 50 15.13 1.26 -3.34
C PRO A 50 13.64 1.31 -3.03
N VAL A 51 13.28 1.85 -1.86
CA VAL A 51 11.90 1.95 -1.41
C VAL A 51 11.08 2.79 -2.38
N LYS A 52 9.95 2.26 -2.81
CA LYS A 52 9.00 2.94 -3.69
C LYS A 52 7.85 3.51 -2.88
N ASP A 53 7.49 4.77 -3.13
CA ASP A 53 6.39 5.43 -2.45
C ASP A 53 5.06 5.02 -3.08
N GLN A 54 4.17 4.44 -2.27
CA GLN A 54 2.79 4.12 -2.68
C GLN A 54 1.83 5.32 -2.61
N GLY A 55 2.27 6.43 -2.02
CA GLY A 55 1.44 7.61 -1.78
C GLY A 55 0.23 7.28 -0.91
N THR A 56 -0.94 7.80 -1.30
CA THR A 56 -2.21 7.59 -0.60
C THR A 56 -3.02 6.40 -1.11
N SER A 57 -2.42 5.52 -1.94
CA SER A 57 -3.14 4.37 -2.51
C SER A 57 -3.30 3.24 -1.49
N ASP A 58 -4.32 2.39 -1.71
CA ASP A 58 -4.51 1.15 -0.94
C ASP A 58 -3.77 -0.04 -1.59
N ALA A 59 -2.77 0.23 -2.45
CA ALA A 59 -2.04 -0.78 -3.21
C ALA A 59 -0.84 -1.38 -2.46
N CYS A 60 -0.81 -1.30 -1.12
CA CYS A 60 0.31 -1.80 -0.30
C CYS A 60 0.67 -3.26 -0.60
N TRP A 61 -0.32 -4.10 -0.91
CA TRP A 61 -0.13 -5.50 -1.27
C TRP A 61 0.69 -5.67 -2.57
N VAL A 62 0.53 -4.79 -3.56
CA VAL A 62 1.33 -4.76 -4.79
C VAL A 62 2.79 -4.48 -4.45
N TYR A 63 3.04 -3.39 -3.71
CA TYR A 63 4.40 -2.99 -3.34
C TYR A 63 5.11 -4.04 -2.50
N ALA A 64 4.39 -4.65 -1.53
CA ALA A 64 4.96 -5.69 -0.67
C ALA A 64 5.34 -6.94 -1.48
N MET A 65 4.47 -7.42 -2.36
CA MET A 65 4.76 -8.62 -3.15
C MET A 65 5.87 -8.38 -4.17
N LEU A 66 5.87 -7.24 -4.86
CA LEU A 66 6.96 -6.91 -5.79
C LEU A 66 8.30 -6.80 -5.07
N ALA A 67 8.34 -6.18 -3.88
CA ALA A 67 9.56 -6.13 -3.08
C ALA A 67 10.05 -7.52 -2.65
N THR A 68 9.15 -8.46 -2.39
CA THR A 68 9.51 -9.85 -2.09
C THR A 68 10.16 -10.52 -3.29
N ILE A 69 9.58 -10.40 -4.48
CA ILE A 69 10.13 -10.94 -5.73
C ILE A 69 11.51 -10.32 -6.01
N GLU A 70 11.63 -9.01 -5.92
CA GLU A 70 12.89 -8.28 -6.13
C GLU A 70 13.99 -8.71 -5.15
N SER A 71 13.64 -8.85 -3.86
CA SER A 71 14.57 -9.30 -2.83
C SER A 71 15.08 -10.72 -3.10
N GLU A 72 14.20 -11.61 -3.53
CA GLU A 72 14.58 -13.00 -3.85
C GLU A 72 15.53 -13.08 -5.04
N HIS A 73 15.28 -12.29 -6.08
CA HIS A 73 16.21 -12.17 -7.22
C HIS A 73 17.59 -11.69 -6.79
N ILE A 74 17.67 -10.68 -5.93
CA ILE A 74 18.97 -10.19 -5.41
C ILE A 74 19.69 -11.29 -4.63
N ILE A 75 18.98 -12.07 -3.81
CA ILE A 75 19.55 -13.21 -3.07
C ILE A 75 20.12 -14.28 -4.03
N ARG A 76 19.46 -14.50 -5.16
CA ARG A 76 19.92 -15.43 -6.20
C ARG A 76 21.09 -14.89 -7.05
N GLY A 77 21.48 -13.62 -6.85
CA GLY A 77 22.55 -12.94 -7.59
C GLY A 77 22.10 -12.25 -8.86
N ASP A 78 20.83 -12.08 -9.05
CA ASP A 78 20.18 -11.31 -10.12
C ASP A 78 19.66 -9.98 -9.57
N SER A 79 19.29 -9.04 -10.45
CA SER A 79 18.74 -7.75 -10.05
C SER A 79 17.57 -7.37 -10.93
N VAL A 80 16.40 -7.36 -10.31
CA VAL A 80 15.14 -6.98 -10.95
C VAL A 80 14.53 -5.80 -10.19
N ASN A 81 14.00 -4.84 -10.91
CA ASN A 81 13.25 -3.70 -10.36
C ASN A 81 11.91 -3.61 -11.10
N LEU A 82 10.80 -3.91 -10.43
CA LEU A 82 9.50 -4.11 -11.04
C LEU A 82 8.59 -2.89 -10.88
N SER A 83 7.68 -2.70 -11.83
CA SER A 83 6.75 -1.56 -11.86
C SER A 83 5.48 -1.83 -11.06
N PRO A 84 5.27 -1.16 -9.90
CA PRO A 84 3.98 -1.19 -9.21
C PRO A 84 2.85 -0.57 -10.04
N TYR A 85 3.17 0.46 -10.82
CA TYR A 85 2.18 1.14 -11.64
C TYR A 85 1.61 0.27 -12.75
N TYR A 86 2.39 -0.65 -13.33
CA TYR A 86 1.87 -1.60 -14.29
C TYR A 86 0.91 -2.60 -13.64
N ALA A 87 1.26 -3.13 -12.47
CA ALA A 87 0.38 -4.00 -11.70
C ALA A 87 -0.92 -3.28 -11.29
N ILE A 88 -0.83 -2.01 -10.89
CA ILE A 88 -2.00 -1.16 -10.60
C ILE A 88 -2.87 -0.97 -11.85
N TYR A 89 -2.25 -0.67 -12.99
CA TYR A 89 -2.95 -0.50 -14.27
C TYR A 89 -3.75 -1.75 -14.64
N THR A 90 -3.12 -2.93 -14.63
CA THR A 90 -3.77 -4.20 -15.00
C THR A 90 -4.87 -4.59 -14.01
N SER A 91 -4.65 -4.39 -12.70
CA SER A 91 -5.66 -4.60 -11.66
C SER A 91 -6.88 -3.68 -11.85
N MET A 92 -6.67 -2.40 -12.15
CA MET A 92 -7.75 -1.47 -12.41
C MET A 92 -8.56 -1.83 -13.66
N MET A 93 -7.92 -2.33 -14.71
CA MET A 93 -8.59 -2.80 -15.92
C MET A 93 -9.49 -4.01 -15.64
N GLU A 94 -9.02 -4.97 -14.85
CA GLU A 94 -9.80 -6.13 -14.42
C GLU A 94 -11.02 -5.69 -13.61
N GLN A 95 -10.82 -4.85 -12.59
CA GLN A 95 -11.89 -4.37 -11.72
C GLN A 95 -12.90 -3.46 -12.43
N ALA A 96 -12.45 -2.66 -13.41
CA ALA A 96 -13.37 -1.88 -14.24
C ALA A 96 -14.27 -2.80 -15.07
N THR A 97 -13.71 -3.90 -15.58
CA THR A 97 -14.47 -4.94 -16.30
C THR A 97 -15.48 -5.61 -15.36
N GLU A 98 -15.09 -5.95 -14.13
CA GLU A 98 -15.98 -6.51 -13.12
C GLU A 98 -17.10 -5.53 -12.72
N THR A 99 -16.75 -4.25 -12.51
CA THR A 99 -17.74 -3.20 -12.22
C THR A 99 -18.78 -3.07 -13.34
N TYR A 100 -18.33 -3.18 -14.57
CA TYR A 100 -19.25 -3.15 -15.72
C TYR A 100 -20.14 -4.39 -15.78
N LEU A 101 -19.55 -5.60 -15.61
CA LEU A 101 -20.29 -6.86 -15.67
C LEU A 101 -21.28 -7.02 -14.51
N SER A 102 -20.94 -6.53 -13.32
CA SER A 102 -21.84 -6.49 -12.16
C SER A 102 -22.92 -5.39 -12.25
N GLN A 103 -23.07 -4.74 -13.42
CA GLN A 103 -24.01 -3.63 -13.61
C GLN A 103 -23.80 -2.47 -12.63
N GLY A 104 -22.55 -2.24 -12.21
CA GLY A 104 -22.18 -1.21 -11.25
C GLY A 104 -22.30 -1.61 -9.78
N GLY A 105 -22.53 -2.91 -9.50
CA GLY A 105 -22.62 -3.45 -8.14
C GLY A 105 -21.33 -3.38 -7.37
N THR A 106 -20.17 -3.41 -8.06
CA THR A 106 -18.84 -3.22 -7.46
C THR A 106 -18.29 -1.82 -7.74
N ALA A 107 -17.11 -1.54 -7.21
CA ALA A 107 -16.35 -0.34 -7.49
C ALA A 107 -14.87 -0.68 -7.66
N VAL A 108 -14.17 0.07 -8.50
CA VAL A 108 -12.72 -0.06 -8.63
C VAL A 108 -12.05 0.42 -7.35
N SER A 109 -11.22 -0.42 -6.77
CA SER A 109 -10.48 -0.13 -5.53
C SER A 109 -9.18 -0.93 -5.50
N MET A 110 -8.08 -0.28 -5.15
CA MET A 110 -6.79 -0.98 -5.00
C MET A 110 -6.66 -1.74 -3.68
N LYS A 111 -7.74 -1.91 -2.91
CA LYS A 111 -7.75 -2.84 -1.78
C LYS A 111 -7.65 -4.27 -2.29
N GLY A 112 -6.72 -5.02 -1.76
CA GLY A 112 -6.46 -6.38 -2.20
C GLY A 112 -5.56 -7.14 -1.24
N THR A 113 -5.25 -8.36 -1.61
CA THR A 113 -4.39 -9.29 -0.86
C THR A 113 -3.21 -9.72 -1.72
N ILE A 114 -2.15 -10.16 -1.10
CA ILE A 114 -0.87 -10.50 -1.76
C ILE A 114 -1.05 -11.59 -2.81
N ASP A 115 -1.95 -12.55 -2.59
CA ASP A 115 -2.23 -13.67 -3.49
C ASP A 115 -2.81 -13.26 -4.85
N MET A 116 -3.35 -12.06 -4.97
CA MET A 116 -3.87 -11.55 -6.24
C MET A 116 -2.75 -11.28 -7.25
N LEU A 117 -1.56 -10.87 -6.80
CA LEU A 117 -0.49 -10.42 -7.68
C LEU A 117 0.16 -11.54 -8.49
N PRO A 118 0.52 -12.72 -7.94
CA PRO A 118 1.06 -13.83 -8.72
C PRO A 118 0.16 -14.23 -9.88
N ARG A 119 -1.15 -14.38 -9.65
CA ARG A 119 -2.13 -14.66 -10.70
C ARG A 119 -2.17 -13.56 -11.76
N GLN A 120 -2.08 -12.31 -11.35
CA GLN A 120 -2.09 -11.16 -12.25
C GLN A 120 -0.82 -11.10 -13.10
N ILE A 121 0.35 -11.38 -12.52
CA ILE A 121 1.63 -11.46 -13.23
C ILE A 121 1.57 -12.56 -14.29
N ASP A 122 1.06 -13.72 -13.95
CA ASP A 122 0.93 -14.85 -14.89
C ASP A 122 -0.01 -14.52 -16.06
N THR A 123 -1.15 -13.89 -15.80
CA THR A 123 -2.17 -13.64 -16.81
C THR A 123 -1.95 -12.36 -17.62
N MET A 124 -1.44 -11.30 -17.01
CA MET A 124 -1.32 -9.96 -17.59
C MET A 124 0.13 -9.52 -17.82
N GLY A 125 1.07 -10.25 -17.23
CA GLY A 125 2.49 -9.87 -17.26
C GLY A 125 2.87 -8.84 -16.23
N ILE A 126 4.13 -8.43 -16.27
CA ILE A 126 4.72 -7.36 -15.47
C ILE A 126 5.72 -6.57 -16.32
N MET A 127 6.10 -5.39 -15.88
CA MET A 127 7.11 -4.56 -16.55
C MET A 127 8.21 -4.13 -15.57
N PRO A 128 9.43 -3.87 -16.08
CA PRO A 128 10.46 -3.18 -15.31
C PRO A 128 10.00 -1.79 -14.88
N TYR A 129 10.49 -1.33 -13.73
CA TYR A 129 10.19 -0.01 -13.20
C TYR A 129 10.59 1.12 -14.16
N ASP A 130 11.74 0.99 -14.81
CA ASP A 130 12.25 2.00 -15.75
C ASP A 130 11.39 2.12 -17.02
N SER A 131 10.68 1.05 -17.39
CA SER A 131 9.81 1.05 -18.58
C SER A 131 8.43 1.65 -18.30
N TYR A 132 7.94 1.54 -17.07
CA TYR A 132 6.62 2.05 -16.71
C TYR A 132 6.56 2.50 -15.25
N HIS A 133 6.53 3.80 -15.05
CA HIS A 133 6.38 4.43 -13.74
C HIS A 133 5.50 5.68 -13.84
N GLY A 134 4.95 6.13 -12.73
CA GLY A 134 4.04 7.28 -12.70
C GLY A 134 3.95 7.94 -11.33
N THR A 135 3.24 9.05 -11.27
CA THR A 135 3.01 9.85 -10.05
C THR A 135 1.53 10.18 -9.85
N ALA A 136 0.64 9.39 -10.41
CA ALA A 136 -0.79 9.67 -10.39
C ALA A 136 -1.40 9.51 -9.00
N ASN A 137 -2.45 10.28 -8.74
CA ASN A 137 -3.29 10.07 -7.57
C ASN A 137 -4.24 8.89 -7.83
N ILE A 138 -3.87 7.72 -7.36
CA ILE A 138 -4.59 6.46 -7.58
C ILE A 138 -6.05 6.53 -7.12
N LYS A 139 -6.35 7.19 -5.99
CA LYS A 139 -7.73 7.38 -5.50
C LYS A 139 -8.62 8.18 -6.45
N VAL A 140 -8.04 9.10 -7.17
CA VAL A 140 -8.78 9.88 -8.19
C VAL A 140 -9.07 9.00 -9.41
N VAL A 141 -8.09 8.20 -9.83
CA VAL A 141 -8.23 7.27 -10.96
C VAL A 141 -9.28 6.20 -10.66
N GLU A 142 -9.26 5.58 -9.48
CA GLU A 142 -10.29 4.63 -9.01
C GLU A 142 -11.71 5.19 -9.18
N ARG A 143 -11.93 6.43 -8.71
CA ARG A 143 -13.25 7.09 -8.80
C ARG A 143 -13.68 7.36 -10.24
N LYS A 144 -12.76 7.87 -11.06
CA LYS A 144 -13.03 8.15 -12.49
C LYS A 144 -13.37 6.87 -13.23
N LEU A 145 -12.61 5.81 -13.00
CA LEU A 145 -12.80 4.51 -13.66
C LEU A 145 -14.09 3.82 -13.21
N THR A 146 -14.40 3.86 -11.91
CA THR A 146 -15.69 3.39 -11.38
C THR A 146 -16.87 4.12 -12.04
N SER A 147 -16.79 5.44 -12.15
CA SER A 147 -17.82 6.25 -12.80
C SER A 147 -18.00 5.88 -14.27
N LEU A 148 -16.88 5.70 -14.99
CA LEU A 148 -16.88 5.29 -16.39
C LEU A 148 -17.56 3.93 -16.57
N ALA A 149 -17.13 2.92 -15.79
CA ALA A 149 -17.66 1.56 -15.89
C ALA A 149 -19.17 1.52 -15.59
N ARG A 150 -19.63 2.20 -14.54
CA ARG A 150 -21.04 2.33 -14.19
C ARG A 150 -21.85 3.03 -15.28
N GLN A 151 -21.30 4.09 -15.86
CA GLN A 151 -21.98 4.81 -16.95
C GLN A 151 -22.10 3.95 -18.20
N CYS A 152 -21.05 3.20 -18.54
CA CYS A 152 -21.05 2.26 -19.65
C CYS A 152 -22.06 1.13 -19.43
N ALA A 153 -22.14 0.56 -18.23
CA ALA A 153 -23.13 -0.44 -17.87
C ALA A 153 -24.57 0.09 -18.02
N LYS A 154 -24.85 1.28 -17.45
CA LYS A 154 -26.16 1.92 -17.55
C LYS A 154 -26.57 2.21 -19.01
N ARG A 155 -25.61 2.59 -19.84
CA ARG A 155 -25.85 2.87 -21.27
C ARG A 155 -25.82 1.62 -22.14
N ARG A 156 -25.58 0.43 -21.58
CA ARG A 156 -25.41 -0.82 -22.29
C ARG A 156 -24.34 -0.73 -23.39
N THR A 157 -23.28 0.01 -23.12
CA THR A 157 -22.11 0.09 -24.01
C THR A 157 -21.48 -1.30 -24.14
N GLY A 158 -21.14 -1.74 -25.34
CA GLY A 158 -20.50 -3.06 -25.50
C GLY A 158 -19.18 -3.16 -24.74
N LEU A 159 -18.88 -4.33 -24.17
CA LEU A 159 -17.72 -4.58 -23.31
C LEU A 159 -16.39 -4.14 -23.96
N ALA A 160 -16.17 -4.48 -25.22
CA ALA A 160 -14.94 -4.10 -25.94
C ALA A 160 -14.77 -2.56 -26.01
N ARG A 161 -15.86 -1.81 -26.19
CA ARG A 161 -15.82 -0.34 -26.20
C ARG A 161 -15.56 0.20 -24.80
N MET A 162 -16.20 -0.36 -23.78
CA MET A 162 -15.95 0.01 -22.38
C MET A 162 -14.47 -0.19 -22.03
N ARG A 163 -13.88 -1.35 -22.37
CA ARG A 163 -12.46 -1.64 -22.11
C ARG A 163 -11.53 -0.64 -22.80
N ARG A 164 -11.80 -0.28 -24.07
CA ARG A 164 -11.01 0.77 -24.73
C ARG A 164 -11.12 2.12 -24.03
N MET A 165 -12.31 2.53 -23.62
CA MET A 165 -12.49 3.80 -22.89
C MET A 165 -11.80 3.78 -21.52
N ALA A 166 -11.81 2.63 -20.84
CA ALA A 166 -11.08 2.44 -19.58
C ALA A 166 -9.57 2.51 -19.79
N ASP A 167 -9.07 1.86 -20.83
CA ASP A 167 -7.66 1.90 -21.23
C ASP A 167 -7.21 3.33 -21.57
N GLU A 168 -7.94 4.04 -22.43
CA GLU A 168 -7.66 5.44 -22.76
C GLU A 168 -7.64 6.35 -21.53
N LEU A 169 -8.52 6.09 -20.55
CA LEU A 169 -8.53 6.82 -19.30
C LEU A 169 -7.28 6.52 -18.47
N LEU A 170 -6.94 5.24 -18.31
CA LEU A 170 -5.78 4.81 -17.54
C LEU A 170 -4.48 5.30 -18.15
N GLN A 171 -4.30 5.19 -19.47
CA GLN A 171 -3.11 5.68 -20.16
C GLN A 171 -2.92 7.20 -20.01
N ARG A 172 -4.02 7.95 -19.99
CA ARG A 172 -3.99 9.41 -19.76
C ARG A 172 -3.66 9.78 -18.32
N GLU A 173 -4.17 9.04 -17.34
CA GLU A 173 -4.05 9.38 -15.91
C GLU A 173 -2.79 8.79 -15.27
N LEU A 174 -2.37 7.61 -15.68
CA LEU A 174 -1.16 6.95 -15.15
C LEU A 174 0.06 7.23 -16.04
N ALA A 175 0.11 6.61 -17.18
CA ALA A 175 1.07 6.82 -18.26
C ALA A 175 0.67 5.94 -19.46
N PRO A 176 1.11 6.25 -20.69
CA PRO A 176 0.97 5.35 -21.84
C PRO A 176 1.74 4.05 -21.59
N VAL A 177 1.06 2.92 -21.78
CA VAL A 177 1.68 1.59 -21.62
C VAL A 177 2.47 1.27 -22.90
N PRO A 178 3.79 1.06 -22.81
CA PRO A 178 4.58 0.63 -23.97
C PRO A 178 4.17 -0.81 -24.34
N PRO A 179 4.09 -1.14 -25.64
CA PRO A 179 3.72 -2.48 -26.08
C PRO A 179 4.79 -3.52 -25.76
N HIS A 180 6.03 -3.09 -25.66
CA HIS A 180 7.20 -3.93 -25.41
C HIS A 180 8.12 -3.27 -24.38
N VAL A 181 8.89 -4.09 -23.70
CA VAL A 181 9.95 -3.65 -22.79
C VAL A 181 11.30 -4.13 -23.33
N TYR A 182 12.32 -3.31 -23.14
CA TYR A 182 13.69 -3.64 -23.54
C TYR A 182 14.52 -3.89 -22.29
N MET A 183 15.11 -5.08 -22.20
CA MET A 183 16.00 -5.44 -21.11
C MET A 183 17.17 -6.26 -21.64
N PHE A 184 18.40 -5.88 -21.25
CA PHE A 184 19.64 -6.51 -21.71
C PHE A 184 19.76 -6.61 -23.26
N GLY A 185 19.20 -5.63 -23.99
CA GLY A 185 19.25 -5.58 -25.46
C GLY A 185 18.25 -6.51 -26.17
N VAL A 186 17.35 -7.12 -25.43
CA VAL A 186 16.27 -7.97 -25.95
C VAL A 186 14.93 -7.28 -25.72
N GLU A 187 14.03 -7.46 -26.68
CA GLU A 187 12.65 -6.98 -26.63
C GLU A 187 11.74 -8.08 -26.10
N TYR A 188 10.92 -7.72 -25.11
CA TYR A 188 9.94 -8.62 -24.50
C TYR A 188 8.55 -8.00 -24.51
N THR A 189 7.52 -8.82 -24.65
CA THR A 189 6.19 -8.45 -24.22
C THR A 189 6.12 -8.48 -22.69
N PRO A 190 5.16 -7.80 -22.04
CA PRO A 190 5.00 -7.85 -20.57
C PRO A 190 4.85 -9.27 -20.01
N GLN A 191 4.25 -10.17 -20.78
CA GLN A 191 4.07 -11.57 -20.38
C GLN A 191 5.36 -12.38 -20.52
N GLU A 192 6.11 -12.23 -21.61
CA GLU A 192 7.42 -12.87 -21.77
C GLU A 192 8.40 -12.39 -20.70
N PHE A 193 8.38 -11.09 -20.37
CA PHE A 193 9.17 -10.56 -19.29
C PHE A 193 8.74 -11.15 -17.93
N ALA A 194 7.44 -11.25 -17.67
CA ALA A 194 6.93 -11.87 -16.45
C ALA A 194 7.44 -13.30 -16.28
N HIS A 195 7.38 -14.12 -17.32
CA HIS A 195 7.85 -15.51 -17.27
C HIS A 195 9.38 -15.62 -17.14
N SER A 196 10.13 -14.59 -17.50
CA SER A 196 11.58 -14.54 -17.23
C SER A 196 11.92 -14.20 -15.79
N VAL A 197 10.99 -13.55 -15.06
CA VAL A 197 11.17 -13.09 -13.67
C VAL A 197 10.49 -14.02 -12.68
N CYS A 198 9.29 -14.48 -12.98
CA CYS A 198 8.49 -15.34 -12.09
C CYS A 198 8.08 -16.59 -12.85
N MET A 199 8.48 -17.76 -12.37
CA MET A 199 7.95 -19.01 -12.89
C MET A 199 6.50 -19.22 -12.44
N PRO A 200 5.65 -19.85 -13.25
CA PRO A 200 4.33 -20.28 -12.80
C PRO A 200 4.46 -21.10 -11.49
N ASP A 201 3.57 -20.87 -10.56
CA ASP A 201 3.51 -21.58 -9.26
C ASP A 201 4.75 -21.40 -8.33
N GLU A 202 5.65 -20.46 -8.61
CA GLU A 202 6.80 -20.17 -7.78
C GLU A 202 6.40 -19.56 -6.42
N TYR A 203 5.32 -18.79 -6.40
CA TYR A 203 4.83 -18.12 -5.20
C TYR A 203 3.50 -18.70 -4.74
N VAL A 204 3.44 -19.08 -3.47
CA VAL A 204 2.24 -19.60 -2.83
C VAL A 204 1.86 -18.70 -1.65
N ALA A 205 0.62 -18.22 -1.65
CA ALA A 205 0.09 -17.47 -0.53
C ALA A 205 -0.36 -18.45 0.56
N MET A 206 0.25 -18.33 1.74
CA MET A 206 -0.20 -19.05 2.93
C MET A 206 -1.13 -18.16 3.74
N THR A 207 -2.34 -18.65 3.99
CA THR A 207 -3.29 -17.99 4.90
C THR A 207 -3.52 -18.87 6.11
N SER A 208 -3.72 -18.27 7.28
CA SER A 208 -4.19 -19.04 8.43
C SER A 208 -5.68 -19.34 8.23
N TYR A 209 -5.95 -20.50 7.66
CA TYR A 209 -7.32 -21.01 7.50
C TYR A 209 -7.64 -21.90 8.69
N THR A 210 -8.57 -21.47 9.54
CA THR A 210 -9.10 -22.33 10.60
C THR A 210 -10.50 -22.80 10.22
N HIS A 211 -10.86 -24.03 10.60
CA HIS A 211 -12.22 -24.54 10.42
C HIS A 211 -13.23 -23.90 11.40
N HIS A 212 -12.74 -23.06 12.28
CA HIS A 212 -13.54 -22.34 13.26
C HIS A 212 -13.95 -20.96 12.72
N PRO A 213 -15.15 -20.49 13.04
CA PRO A 213 -15.57 -19.14 12.78
C PRO A 213 -14.58 -18.11 13.38
N PHE A 214 -14.55 -16.92 12.84
CA PHE A 214 -13.72 -15.85 13.35
C PHE A 214 -14.02 -15.61 14.83
N ASN A 215 -12.98 -15.60 15.68
CA ASN A 215 -13.02 -15.55 17.16
C ASN A 215 -13.45 -16.82 17.91
N GLU A 216 -13.48 -17.98 17.27
CA GLU A 216 -13.57 -19.28 17.95
C GLU A 216 -12.20 -19.97 17.95
N TRP A 217 -11.72 -20.38 19.14
CA TRP A 217 -10.42 -21.05 19.37
C TRP A 217 -10.59 -22.51 19.68
#